data_aed222964c0ca0dba3b0af5b1eb6d4b2
#
_entry.id   aed222964c0ca0dba3b0af5b1eb6d4b2
#
_cell.length_a   1.000
_cell.length_b   1.000
_cell.length_c   1.000
_cell.angle_alpha   90.00
_cell.angle_beta   90.00
_cell.angle_gamma   90.00
#
_symmetry.space_group_name_H-M   'P 1'
#
loop_
_entity.id
_entity.type
_entity.pdbx_description
1 polymer ?
#
loop_
_entity_poly.entity_id
_entity_poly.type
_entity_poly.pdbx_seq_one_letter_code
_entity_poly.pdbx_strand_id
1 'polypeptide(L)'
;MENSTLTSHPHQRCHCCPQGPGDLPTDSQLALSRRSFLAMGGIVAGGLTWAGLQSGLFADEVSATEQISSPKPRKPLIVKPVLLYDVPKRREKSSWRGWGGVDSPETAEEEVQRIRSELAIIKQKADYPVEFLDVTKVTNVTQLPPDHPDINGCDTIVLYGAGYHINGIQNFGKDVIIFQRWRSGPVYYQYEGVSARFLRQHTDEQSVPNIKEEDVVTDELSELDWRFRALCGLKNTKNSKIVTIGGAAAWARPGKEIPDLVRKVWNFEYHDVNYDELGKLLADAMGDTKTMERAKKRAQEYLKIPGTKLEATMECFENNFVLDDVFRLLMKRVDTNLITVNSCMGAIMSKANTSACMTLSNLNDDGYMAFCESDFIVIPSGVLLGNITGKPVFLNDPCYPHNSIITLAHCTAPRKMNGKTYDPVRILTHFESDYGAAPKVEFPLGTMTTNIVPDFKSERWVGVKGVICDVPFRPICRSQFDIKYECSDLLFARRMPGFHFMTCYGDYTKEIGYALRRVGIQWDDLDEVRG
;
A
#
# COMPACT_ATOMS: atom_id res chain seq x y z
N MET A 1 -15.34 30.79 -52.59
CA MET A 1 -16.57 30.10 -52.13
C MET A 1 -16.29 28.62 -52.24
N GLU A 2 -15.75 28.04 -51.19
CA GLU A 2 -15.69 26.57 -51.05
C GLU A 2 -15.97 26.26 -49.59
N ASN A 3 -17.07 25.55 -49.37
CA ASN A 3 -17.53 25.07 -48.10
C ASN A 3 -16.67 23.86 -47.69
N SER A 4 -15.88 24.00 -46.62
CA SER A 4 -15.27 22.86 -45.93
C SER A 4 -16.20 22.36 -44.85
N THR A 5 -16.85 21.25 -45.13
CA THR A 5 -17.61 20.43 -44.17
C THR A 5 -16.65 19.81 -43.14
N LEU A 6 -16.76 20.22 -41.90
CA LEU A 6 -16.13 19.59 -40.75
C LEU A 6 -16.76 18.21 -40.55
N THR A 7 -16.02 17.16 -40.89
CA THR A 7 -16.36 15.80 -40.52
C THR A 7 -16.02 15.60 -39.05
N SER A 8 -17.04 15.33 -38.24
CA SER A 8 -16.92 14.91 -36.85
C SER A 8 -16.18 13.58 -36.77
N HIS A 9 -14.98 13.58 -36.19
CA HIS A 9 -14.27 12.35 -35.85
C HIS A 9 -15.00 11.64 -34.68
N PRO A 10 -15.18 10.31 -34.74
CA PRO A 10 -15.74 9.57 -33.62
C PRO A 10 -14.77 9.65 -32.44
N HIS A 11 -15.28 9.99 -31.27
CA HIS A 11 -14.56 10.00 -30.01
C HIS A 11 -13.94 8.61 -29.77
N GLN A 12 -12.62 8.52 -29.73
CA GLN A 12 -11.92 7.35 -29.22
C GLN A 12 -12.26 7.24 -27.72
N ARG A 13 -12.90 6.15 -27.33
CA ARG A 13 -13.20 5.87 -25.93
C ARG A 13 -11.90 5.54 -25.19
N CYS A 14 -11.72 6.13 -24.03
CA CYS A 14 -10.68 5.75 -23.11
C CYS A 14 -10.92 4.30 -22.65
N HIS A 15 -9.88 3.47 -22.66
CA HIS A 15 -9.98 2.05 -22.28
C HIS A 15 -9.96 1.81 -20.77
N CYS A 16 -9.96 2.86 -19.95
CA CYS A 16 -9.86 2.77 -18.50
C CYS A 16 -11.18 2.44 -17.77
N CYS A 17 -12.29 2.31 -18.46
CA CYS A 17 -13.55 1.95 -17.82
C CYS A 17 -14.19 0.72 -18.45
N PRO A 18 -14.70 -0.22 -17.64
CA PRO A 18 -15.50 -1.34 -18.17
C PRO A 18 -16.74 -0.81 -18.88
N GLN A 19 -17.09 -1.42 -19.99
CA GLN A 19 -18.26 -1.08 -20.80
C GLN A 19 -19.51 -0.98 -19.92
N GLY A 20 -20.33 0.03 -20.16
CA GLY A 20 -21.66 0.15 -19.57
C GLY A 20 -22.54 -1.07 -19.86
N PRO A 21 -23.70 -1.19 -19.22
CA PRO A 21 -24.48 -2.41 -19.17
C PRO A 21 -24.86 -2.88 -20.58
N GLY A 22 -24.10 -3.87 -21.07
CA GLY A 22 -24.53 -4.71 -22.14
C GLY A 22 -25.63 -5.60 -21.59
N ASP A 23 -26.75 -5.66 -22.31
CA ASP A 23 -27.96 -6.41 -22.11
C ASP A 23 -27.93 -7.50 -21.02
N LEU A 24 -28.68 -7.28 -19.95
CA LEU A 24 -29.04 -8.32 -18.99
C LEU A 24 -29.78 -9.44 -19.71
N PRO A 25 -29.43 -10.71 -19.49
CA PRO A 25 -30.25 -11.83 -19.95
C PRO A 25 -31.60 -11.77 -19.23
N THR A 26 -32.65 -11.75 -20.00
CA THR A 26 -34.04 -11.89 -19.53
C THR A 26 -34.23 -13.22 -18.79
N ASP A 27 -34.92 -13.13 -17.68
CA ASP A 27 -35.41 -14.21 -16.83
C ASP A 27 -35.61 -15.56 -17.51
N SER A 28 -34.90 -16.57 -17.06
CA SER A 28 -35.50 -17.90 -16.89
C SER A 28 -34.60 -18.79 -16.02
N GLN A 29 -35.22 -19.32 -14.94
CA GLN A 29 -34.78 -20.45 -14.14
C GLN A 29 -33.81 -20.23 -12.99
N LEU A 30 -34.36 -19.81 -11.85
CA LEU A 30 -33.92 -20.32 -10.54
C LEU A 30 -35.18 -20.52 -9.66
N ALA A 31 -35.75 -21.71 -9.76
CA ALA A 31 -36.77 -22.18 -8.83
C ALA A 31 -36.08 -22.54 -7.49
N LEU A 32 -36.11 -21.62 -6.52
CA LEU A 32 -35.79 -21.94 -5.15
C LEU A 32 -36.93 -22.68 -4.45
N SER A 33 -36.62 -23.85 -3.98
CA SER A 33 -37.52 -24.76 -3.29
C SER A 33 -38.05 -24.16 -1.98
N ARG A 34 -39.39 -24.27 -1.81
CA ARG A 34 -40.19 -23.77 -0.67
C ARG A 34 -39.97 -24.51 0.66
N ARG A 35 -38.81 -25.06 0.95
CA ARG A 35 -38.58 -25.86 2.17
C ARG A 35 -37.63 -25.26 3.24
N SER A 36 -37.17 -24.03 3.11
CA SER A 36 -36.34 -23.37 4.10
C SER A 36 -37.01 -22.22 4.86
N PHE A 37 -38.32 -22.06 4.77
CA PHE A 37 -39.03 -20.91 5.35
C PHE A 37 -39.87 -21.22 6.60
N LEU A 38 -39.76 -22.41 7.18
CA LEU A 38 -40.54 -22.78 8.35
C LEU A 38 -39.69 -23.38 9.46
N ALA A 39 -38.83 -22.57 10.06
CA ALA A 39 -38.29 -22.84 11.41
C ALA A 39 -37.84 -21.51 12.04
N MET A 40 -38.75 -20.73 12.53
CA MET A 40 -38.70 -19.91 13.74
C MET A 40 -40.01 -19.13 13.83
N GLY A 41 -40.95 -19.77 14.45
CA GLY A 41 -42.22 -19.15 14.84
C GLY A 41 -42.08 -18.55 16.24
N GLY A 42 -42.72 -17.40 16.40
CA GLY A 42 -43.23 -16.91 17.68
C GLY A 42 -42.45 -15.78 18.36
N ILE A 43 -42.92 -14.56 18.21
CA ILE A 43 -43.57 -13.76 19.25
C ILE A 43 -44.18 -12.52 18.57
N VAL A 44 -45.44 -12.29 18.90
CA VAL A 44 -46.34 -11.26 18.34
C VAL A 44 -46.26 -9.98 19.20
N ALA A 45 -46.54 -8.85 18.52
CA ALA A 45 -47.12 -7.59 18.99
C ALA A 45 -46.15 -6.48 19.43
N GLY A 46 -46.14 -5.46 18.59
CA GLY A 46 -45.63 -4.12 18.87
C GLY A 46 -45.30 -3.37 17.58
N GLY A 47 -46.38 -3.05 16.80
CA GLY A 47 -46.23 -2.17 15.64
C GLY A 47 -45.85 -0.76 16.07
N LEU A 48 -44.56 -0.46 16.01
CA LEU A 48 -44.00 0.87 15.95
C LEU A 48 -43.11 0.93 14.72
N THR A 49 -43.41 1.83 13.85
CA THR A 49 -42.80 2.04 12.55
C THR A 49 -41.30 2.12 12.59
N TRP A 50 -40.62 1.10 12.10
CA TRP A 50 -39.16 0.96 12.01
C TRP A 50 -38.47 2.02 11.14
N ALA A 51 -39.24 2.77 10.34
CA ALA A 51 -38.71 3.80 9.46
C ALA A 51 -38.29 5.10 10.16
N GLY A 52 -38.81 5.38 11.36
CA GLY A 52 -38.45 6.58 12.13
C GLY A 52 -37.23 6.43 13.03
N LEU A 53 -36.83 5.20 13.36
CA LEU A 53 -35.67 4.93 14.23
C LEU A 53 -34.34 4.82 13.49
N GLN A 54 -34.36 4.47 12.19
CA GLN A 54 -33.12 4.37 11.40
C GLN A 54 -32.58 5.73 10.94
N SER A 55 -33.45 6.70 10.64
CA SER A 55 -33.00 8.05 10.28
C SER A 55 -32.40 8.82 11.47
N GLY A 56 -32.89 8.58 12.68
CA GLY A 56 -32.31 9.15 13.89
C GLY A 56 -30.93 8.60 14.24
N LEU A 57 -30.72 7.29 14.08
CA LEU A 57 -29.42 6.65 14.35
C LEU A 57 -28.34 7.08 13.36
N PHE A 58 -28.69 7.33 12.11
CA PHE A 58 -27.74 7.82 11.10
C PHE A 58 -27.33 9.27 11.38
N ALA A 59 -28.29 10.15 11.68
CA ALA A 59 -28.04 11.54 12.04
C ALA A 59 -27.16 11.65 13.30
N ASP A 60 -27.38 10.76 14.29
CA ASP A 60 -26.55 10.70 15.50
C ASP A 60 -25.16 10.12 15.24
N GLU A 61 -25.00 9.09 14.38
CA GLU A 61 -23.70 8.56 13.98
C GLU A 61 -22.87 9.56 13.16
N VAL A 62 -23.49 10.29 12.24
CA VAL A 62 -22.83 11.34 11.44
C VAL A 62 -22.62 12.60 12.26
N SER A 63 -23.55 12.94 13.16
CA SER A 63 -23.41 14.06 14.10
C SER A 63 -22.33 13.80 15.16
N ALA A 64 -22.14 12.55 15.58
CA ALA A 64 -21.05 12.16 16.49
C ALA A 64 -19.65 12.20 15.82
N THR A 65 -19.57 12.37 14.50
CA THR A 65 -18.32 12.63 13.77
C THR A 65 -18.02 14.13 13.66
N GLU A 66 -18.27 14.93 14.70
CA GLU A 66 -17.81 16.34 14.75
C GLU A 66 -16.27 16.48 14.62
N GLN A 67 -15.53 15.40 14.83
CA GLN A 67 -14.13 15.28 14.42
C GLN A 67 -14.06 14.37 13.18
N ILE A 68 -13.62 14.95 12.05
CA ILE A 68 -13.19 14.18 10.87
C ILE A 68 -12.28 13.07 11.38
N SER A 69 -12.70 11.81 11.22
CA SER A 69 -11.90 10.67 11.67
C SER A 69 -10.53 10.72 10.97
N SER A 70 -9.48 10.76 11.75
CA SER A 70 -8.13 10.62 11.22
C SER A 70 -7.84 9.15 10.92
N PRO A 71 -7.03 8.85 9.90
CA PRO A 71 -6.63 7.48 9.63
C PRO A 71 -5.86 6.91 10.82
N LYS A 72 -6.00 5.61 11.03
CA LYS A 72 -5.26 4.89 12.05
C LYS A 72 -3.77 4.91 11.75
N PRO A 73 -2.92 5.12 12.75
CA PRO A 73 -1.49 5.01 12.56
C PRO A 73 -1.09 3.58 12.19
N ARG A 74 -0.02 3.45 11.41
CA ARG A 74 0.59 2.16 11.12
C ARG A 74 1.07 1.51 12.42
N LYS A 75 0.92 0.19 12.53
CA LYS A 75 1.44 -0.60 13.66
C LYS A 75 2.98 -0.63 13.61
N PRO A 76 3.68 -0.47 14.74
CA PRO A 76 5.13 -0.51 14.75
C PRO A 76 5.67 -1.90 14.39
N LEU A 77 6.79 -1.93 13.67
CA LEU A 77 7.61 -3.13 13.55
C LEU A 77 8.32 -3.38 14.88
N ILE A 78 8.15 -4.56 15.45
CA ILE A 78 8.83 -4.97 16.68
C ILE A 78 10.08 -5.78 16.32
N VAL A 79 11.24 -5.23 16.61
CA VAL A 79 12.55 -5.82 16.27
C VAL A 79 13.21 -6.38 17.51
N LYS A 80 13.65 -7.64 17.47
CA LYS A 80 14.47 -8.27 18.52
C LYS A 80 15.94 -8.28 18.11
N PRO A 81 16.79 -7.45 18.73
CA PRO A 81 18.24 -7.54 18.56
C PRO A 81 18.82 -8.69 19.41
N VAL A 82 19.65 -9.51 18.80
CA VAL A 82 20.34 -10.63 19.47
C VAL A 82 21.83 -10.53 19.16
N LEU A 83 22.66 -10.44 20.20
CA LEU A 83 24.11 -10.54 20.08
C LEU A 83 24.54 -11.99 20.33
N LEU A 84 25.05 -12.62 19.31
CA LEU A 84 25.72 -13.92 19.42
C LEU A 84 27.21 -13.71 19.58
N TYR A 85 27.80 -14.24 20.64
CA TYR A 85 29.25 -14.12 20.91
C TYR A 85 29.79 -15.44 21.44
N ASP A 86 31.12 -15.60 21.44
CA ASP A 86 31.79 -16.76 21.95
C ASP A 86 32.72 -16.38 23.12
N VAL A 87 32.88 -17.31 24.09
CA VAL A 87 33.90 -17.22 25.13
C VAL A 87 34.85 -18.40 24.93
N PRO A 88 35.85 -18.25 24.03
CA PRO A 88 36.69 -19.36 23.65
C PRO A 88 37.65 -19.75 24.77
N LYS A 89 37.88 -21.05 24.95
CA LYS A 89 38.86 -21.57 25.88
C LYS A 89 40.13 -21.95 25.13
N ARG A 90 41.27 -21.39 25.56
CA ARG A 90 42.56 -21.70 24.97
C ARG A 90 42.87 -23.20 25.03
N ARG A 91 43.33 -23.74 23.91
CA ARG A 91 43.85 -25.10 23.76
C ARG A 91 45.24 -25.05 23.16
N GLU A 92 46.14 -25.92 23.63
CA GLU A 92 47.49 -25.99 23.09
C GLU A 92 47.55 -26.73 21.76
N LYS A 93 48.39 -26.25 20.85
CA LYS A 93 48.66 -26.87 19.53
C LYS A 93 47.40 -27.21 18.72
N SER A 94 46.33 -26.42 18.87
CA SER A 94 45.07 -26.60 18.16
C SER A 94 44.43 -25.25 17.92
N SER A 95 43.55 -25.16 16.91
CA SER A 95 42.63 -24.01 16.73
C SER A 95 41.68 -23.91 17.91
N TRP A 96 41.60 -22.79 18.59
CA TRP A 96 40.81 -22.62 19.79
C TRP A 96 39.90 -21.38 19.79
N ARG A 97 40.08 -20.43 18.87
CA ARG A 97 39.16 -19.29 18.70
C ARG A 97 38.98 -18.95 17.24
N GLY A 98 37.86 -18.38 16.92
CA GLY A 98 37.63 -17.69 15.66
C GLY A 98 38.18 -16.28 15.68
N TRP A 99 38.09 -15.60 14.56
CA TRP A 99 38.28 -14.15 14.50
C TRP A 99 37.15 -13.47 15.30
N GLY A 100 37.46 -12.36 15.92
CA GLY A 100 36.45 -11.53 16.55
C GLY A 100 36.97 -10.84 17.79
N GLY A 101 36.50 -9.63 18.04
CA GLY A 101 36.80 -8.84 19.23
C GLY A 101 35.73 -8.96 20.32
N VAL A 102 34.74 -9.89 20.19
CA VAL A 102 33.68 -10.10 21.19
C VAL A 102 33.83 -11.53 21.71
N ASP A 103 34.79 -11.71 22.61
CA ASP A 103 35.21 -13.02 23.10
C ASP A 103 35.22 -13.15 24.63
N SER A 104 34.61 -12.18 25.32
CA SER A 104 34.38 -12.19 26.76
C SER A 104 33.04 -11.55 27.15
N PRO A 105 32.53 -11.80 28.38
CA PRO A 105 31.32 -11.13 28.86
C PRO A 105 31.44 -9.60 28.88
N GLU A 106 32.64 -9.04 29.13
CA GLU A 106 32.92 -7.62 29.18
C GLU A 106 32.83 -7.00 27.78
N THR A 107 33.55 -7.59 26.81
CA THR A 107 33.47 -7.12 25.40
C THR A 107 32.10 -7.29 24.81
N ALA A 108 31.33 -8.31 25.23
CA ALA A 108 29.95 -8.47 24.83
C ALA A 108 29.04 -7.36 25.42
N GLU A 109 29.31 -6.89 26.64
CA GLU A 109 28.54 -5.77 27.20
C GLU A 109 28.82 -4.45 26.49
N GLU A 110 30.11 -4.18 26.20
CA GLU A 110 30.47 -3.02 25.37
C GLU A 110 29.79 -3.03 24.02
N GLU A 111 29.68 -4.20 23.40
CA GLU A 111 29.01 -4.35 22.11
C GLU A 111 27.48 -4.17 22.22
N VAL A 112 26.86 -4.64 23.30
CA VAL A 112 25.43 -4.37 23.58
C VAL A 112 25.16 -2.86 23.64
N GLN A 113 26.03 -2.09 24.31
CA GLN A 113 25.87 -0.63 24.39
C GLN A 113 26.00 0.04 23.02
N ARG A 114 26.95 -0.45 22.19
CA ARG A 114 27.11 0.01 20.80
C ARG A 114 25.86 -0.25 19.99
N ILE A 115 25.33 -1.48 20.02
CA ILE A 115 24.11 -1.88 19.33
C ILE A 115 22.92 -1.00 19.75
N ARG A 116 22.73 -0.78 21.06
CA ARG A 116 21.67 0.09 21.58
C ARG A 116 21.77 1.52 21.03
N SER A 117 22.98 2.06 20.98
CA SER A 117 23.21 3.41 20.46
C SER A 117 22.90 3.50 18.96
N GLU A 118 23.27 2.50 18.17
CA GLU A 118 23.01 2.45 16.74
C GLU A 118 21.51 2.30 16.42
N LEU A 119 20.82 1.41 17.14
CA LEU A 119 19.38 1.24 16.99
C LEU A 119 18.60 2.49 17.42
N ALA A 120 19.09 3.24 18.43
CA ALA A 120 18.52 4.53 18.80
C ALA A 120 18.66 5.57 17.67
N ILE A 121 19.77 5.57 16.94
CA ILE A 121 19.97 6.43 15.76
C ILE A 121 18.97 6.07 14.65
N ILE A 122 18.78 4.77 14.37
CA ILE A 122 17.79 4.32 13.39
C ILE A 122 16.40 4.78 13.83
N LYS A 123 16.00 4.53 15.08
CA LYS A 123 14.68 4.93 15.61
C LYS A 123 14.43 6.43 15.51
N GLN A 124 15.44 7.24 15.75
CA GLN A 124 15.32 8.71 15.67
C GLN A 124 15.13 9.20 14.22
N LYS A 125 15.72 8.53 13.25
CA LYS A 125 15.68 8.92 11.83
C LYS A 125 14.49 8.31 11.08
N ALA A 126 13.93 7.22 11.60
CA ALA A 126 12.86 6.48 10.94
C ALA A 126 11.60 7.35 10.72
N ASP A 127 11.08 7.36 9.51
CA ASP A 127 9.79 7.96 9.13
C ASP A 127 8.65 6.92 9.08
N TYR A 128 8.90 5.75 9.67
CA TYR A 128 7.97 4.65 9.88
C TYR A 128 8.01 4.20 11.34
N PRO A 129 6.93 3.61 11.88
CA PRO A 129 6.91 3.17 13.27
C PRO A 129 7.77 1.91 13.47
N VAL A 130 8.73 1.99 14.38
CA VAL A 130 9.61 0.87 14.76
C VAL A 130 9.88 0.89 16.26
N GLU A 131 9.89 -0.30 16.86
CA GLU A 131 10.24 -0.52 18.26
C GLU A 131 11.33 -1.59 18.35
N PHE A 132 12.34 -1.33 19.17
CA PHE A 132 13.41 -2.27 19.47
C PHE A 132 13.23 -2.82 20.86
N LEU A 133 13.16 -4.16 20.98
CA LEU A 133 13.25 -4.84 22.26
C LEU A 133 14.68 -4.76 22.81
N ASP A 134 14.85 -5.08 24.08
CA ASP A 134 16.18 -5.13 24.67
C ASP A 134 17.11 -6.11 23.95
N VAL A 135 18.39 -5.74 23.86
CA VAL A 135 19.42 -6.61 23.27
C VAL A 135 19.67 -7.81 24.18
N THR A 136 19.51 -9.00 23.64
CA THR A 136 19.82 -10.24 24.37
C THR A 136 21.17 -10.81 23.91
N LYS A 137 22.04 -11.14 24.87
CA LYS A 137 23.33 -11.79 24.61
C LYS A 137 23.18 -13.30 24.73
N VAL A 138 23.67 -14.04 23.74
CA VAL A 138 23.69 -15.51 23.75
C VAL A 138 25.00 -16.06 23.22
N THR A 139 25.41 -17.21 23.70
CA THR A 139 26.56 -17.95 23.16
C THR A 139 26.13 -19.07 22.21
N ASN A 140 24.85 -19.33 22.14
CA ASN A 140 24.23 -20.23 21.17
C ASN A 140 22.78 -19.76 20.91
N VAL A 141 22.36 -19.79 19.67
CA VAL A 141 20.99 -19.40 19.29
C VAL A 141 19.89 -20.26 19.93
N THR A 142 20.21 -21.49 20.32
CA THR A 142 19.27 -22.38 21.04
C THR A 142 18.92 -21.90 22.45
N GLN A 143 19.61 -20.90 23.00
CA GLN A 143 19.26 -20.24 24.26
C GLN A 143 18.02 -19.35 24.14
N LEU A 144 17.60 -19.06 22.90
CA LEU A 144 16.38 -18.32 22.59
C LEU A 144 15.43 -19.24 21.78
N PRO A 145 14.70 -20.15 22.44
CA PRO A 145 13.78 -21.02 21.74
C PRO A 145 12.61 -20.21 21.12
N PRO A 146 11.90 -20.75 20.12
CA PRO A 146 10.81 -20.07 19.43
C PRO A 146 9.67 -19.59 20.35
N ASP A 147 9.46 -20.25 21.48
CA ASP A 147 8.47 -19.91 22.50
C ASP A 147 8.96 -18.88 23.54
N HIS A 148 10.20 -18.44 23.45
CA HIS A 148 10.70 -17.35 24.30
C HIS A 148 9.83 -16.10 24.11
N PRO A 149 9.41 -15.40 25.21
CA PRO A 149 8.50 -14.26 25.12
C PRO A 149 8.94 -13.20 24.13
N ASP A 150 10.23 -12.86 24.09
CA ASP A 150 10.77 -11.86 23.17
C ASP A 150 10.70 -12.31 21.70
N ILE A 151 10.89 -13.60 21.43
CA ILE A 151 10.78 -14.18 20.08
C ILE A 151 9.32 -14.20 19.63
N ASN A 152 8.40 -14.63 20.49
CA ASN A 152 6.97 -14.58 20.18
C ASN A 152 6.46 -13.15 20.00
N GLY A 153 6.96 -12.20 20.79
CA GLY A 153 6.53 -10.80 20.78
C GLY A 153 7.13 -9.95 19.65
N CYS A 154 8.14 -10.44 18.91
CA CYS A 154 8.75 -9.69 17.83
C CYS A 154 8.21 -10.09 16.45
N ASP A 155 8.41 -9.19 15.48
CA ASP A 155 8.13 -9.42 14.06
C ASP A 155 9.36 -9.93 13.31
N THR A 156 10.54 -9.41 13.67
CA THR A 156 11.82 -9.74 13.04
C THR A 156 12.96 -9.76 14.06
N ILE A 157 14.00 -10.49 13.74
CA ILE A 157 15.22 -10.60 14.54
C ILE A 157 16.38 -9.97 13.78
N VAL A 158 17.19 -9.16 14.45
CA VAL A 158 18.52 -8.78 13.95
C VAL A 158 19.55 -9.55 14.75
N LEU A 159 20.26 -10.46 14.09
CA LEU A 159 21.33 -11.25 14.66
C LEU A 159 22.68 -10.58 14.42
N TYR A 160 23.29 -10.06 15.46
CA TYR A 160 24.66 -9.57 15.46
C TYR A 160 25.61 -10.77 15.60
N GLY A 161 26.18 -11.18 14.48
CA GLY A 161 26.85 -12.48 14.32
C GLY A 161 28.33 -12.44 14.74
N ALA A 162 28.64 -12.07 15.98
CA ALA A 162 30.02 -12.04 16.48
C ALA A 162 30.61 -13.43 16.78
N GLY A 163 29.77 -14.41 17.17
CA GLY A 163 30.16 -15.76 17.55
C GLY A 163 30.02 -16.80 16.45
N TYR A 164 30.47 -18.03 16.75
CA TYR A 164 30.55 -19.15 15.79
C TYR A 164 29.23 -19.90 15.60
N HIS A 165 28.43 -20.05 16.68
CA HIS A 165 27.30 -20.99 16.73
C HIS A 165 25.98 -20.40 16.23
N ILE A 166 25.85 -20.10 14.95
CA ILE A 166 24.62 -19.56 14.33
C ILE A 166 23.66 -20.64 13.80
N ASN A 167 23.99 -21.92 13.96
CA ASN A 167 23.10 -22.99 13.52
C ASN A 167 21.78 -22.93 14.28
N GLY A 168 20.67 -23.16 13.57
CA GLY A 168 19.34 -23.17 14.17
C GLY A 168 18.59 -21.83 14.13
N ILE A 169 19.16 -20.75 13.58
CA ILE A 169 18.48 -19.47 13.45
C ILE A 169 17.20 -19.55 12.60
N GLN A 170 17.14 -20.49 11.67
CA GLN A 170 15.93 -20.77 10.88
C GLN A 170 14.76 -21.27 11.75
N ASN A 171 15.02 -21.79 12.94
CA ASN A 171 13.99 -22.31 13.84
C ASN A 171 13.24 -21.22 14.60
N PHE A 172 13.67 -19.96 14.54
CA PHE A 172 12.94 -18.86 15.19
C PHE A 172 11.53 -18.66 14.60
N GLY A 173 11.27 -19.12 13.37
CA GLY A 173 9.98 -18.92 12.69
C GLY A 173 9.67 -17.44 12.40
N LYS A 174 10.71 -16.60 12.37
CA LYS A 174 10.66 -15.15 12.12
C LYS A 174 11.59 -14.80 10.97
N ASP A 175 11.37 -13.64 10.37
CA ASP A 175 12.36 -13.04 9.51
C ASP A 175 13.64 -12.73 10.30
N VAL A 176 14.81 -13.08 9.75
CA VAL A 176 16.11 -12.83 10.38
C VAL A 176 16.97 -12.01 9.45
N ILE A 177 17.51 -10.92 9.96
CA ILE A 177 18.54 -10.12 9.31
C ILE A 177 19.85 -10.38 10.07
N ILE A 178 20.93 -10.73 9.35
CA ILE A 178 22.24 -10.97 9.95
C ILE A 178 23.06 -9.71 9.77
N PHE A 179 23.46 -9.10 10.89
CA PHE A 179 24.36 -7.96 10.89
C PHE A 179 25.77 -8.40 11.29
N GLN A 180 26.74 -7.95 10.54
CA GLN A 180 28.15 -8.22 10.78
C GLN A 180 28.95 -6.94 10.77
N ARG A 181 30.05 -6.97 11.52
CA ARG A 181 31.03 -5.88 11.55
C ARG A 181 32.32 -6.25 10.87
N TRP A 182 32.79 -5.34 10.08
CA TRP A 182 34.13 -5.34 9.50
C TRP A 182 34.93 -4.10 9.90
N ARG A 183 34.30 -2.91 9.83
CA ARG A 183 34.92 -1.62 10.17
C ARG A 183 34.15 -0.78 11.18
N SER A 184 32.90 -1.08 11.42
CA SER A 184 32.01 -0.31 12.30
C SER A 184 32.18 -0.64 13.78
N GLY A 185 33.08 -1.56 14.14
CA GLY A 185 33.37 -2.01 15.50
C GLY A 185 34.34 -3.18 15.50
N PRO A 186 34.31 -4.05 16.54
CA PRO A 186 35.09 -5.26 16.54
C PRO A 186 34.69 -6.16 15.37
N VAL A 187 35.68 -6.73 14.67
CA VAL A 187 35.40 -7.64 13.55
C VAL A 187 34.65 -8.87 14.06
N TYR A 188 33.56 -9.22 13.44
CA TYR A 188 32.79 -10.39 13.81
C TYR A 188 33.28 -11.66 13.12
N TYR A 189 33.21 -12.79 13.82
CA TYR A 189 33.57 -14.07 13.23
C TYR A 189 32.75 -14.36 11.94
N GLN A 190 31.46 -14.04 11.94
CA GLN A 190 30.60 -14.32 10.81
C GLN A 190 30.87 -13.44 9.59
N TYR A 191 31.70 -12.41 9.69
CA TYR A 191 32.16 -11.70 8.51
C TYR A 191 32.89 -12.64 7.53
N GLU A 192 33.68 -13.61 8.05
CA GLU A 192 34.27 -14.68 7.23
C GLU A 192 33.29 -15.85 7.02
N GLY A 193 32.63 -16.27 8.08
CA GLY A 193 31.82 -17.50 8.09
C GLY A 193 30.49 -17.42 7.31
N VAL A 194 29.98 -16.22 7.03
CA VAL A 194 28.69 -16.04 6.36
C VAL A 194 28.69 -16.58 4.93
N SER A 195 29.78 -16.37 4.18
CA SER A 195 29.84 -16.81 2.79
C SER A 195 29.76 -18.34 2.65
N ALA A 196 30.37 -19.09 3.58
CA ALA A 196 30.29 -20.53 3.61
C ALA A 196 28.91 -21.08 4.02
N ARG A 197 28.12 -20.31 4.78
CA ARG A 197 26.84 -20.77 5.36
C ARG A 197 25.60 -20.22 4.66
N PHE A 198 25.69 -19.03 4.10
CA PHE A 198 24.53 -18.32 3.55
C PHE A 198 24.64 -18.06 2.05
N LEU A 199 25.82 -17.67 1.56
CA LEU A 199 26.01 -17.30 0.16
C LEU A 199 26.16 -18.50 -0.77
N ARG A 200 26.43 -19.71 -0.24
CA ARG A 200 26.59 -20.95 -1.00
C ARG A 200 25.38 -21.87 -0.92
N GLN A 201 24.20 -21.31 -0.92
CA GLN A 201 22.95 -22.02 -0.68
C GLN A 201 22.64 -23.15 -1.67
N HIS A 202 23.24 -23.13 -2.82
CA HIS A 202 22.95 -24.09 -3.91
C HIS A 202 24.01 -25.14 -4.10
N THR A 203 25.10 -25.09 -3.35
CA THR A 203 26.30 -25.88 -3.64
C THR A 203 26.74 -26.82 -2.53
N ASP A 204 26.29 -26.66 -1.30
CA ASP A 204 26.67 -27.53 -0.17
C ASP A 204 25.62 -27.59 0.94
N GLU A 205 25.86 -28.48 1.91
CA GLU A 205 24.97 -28.74 3.04
C GLU A 205 25.01 -27.67 4.14
N GLN A 206 25.89 -26.67 4.01
CA GLN A 206 26.02 -25.60 5.02
C GLN A 206 25.04 -24.46 4.83
N SER A 207 24.26 -24.48 3.77
CA SER A 207 23.26 -23.44 3.52
C SER A 207 22.19 -23.43 4.61
N VAL A 208 21.72 -22.21 4.94
CA VAL A 208 20.61 -22.02 5.87
C VAL A 208 19.34 -21.74 5.07
N PRO A 209 18.34 -22.63 5.12
CA PRO A 209 17.09 -22.40 4.40
C PRO A 209 16.42 -21.07 4.79
N ASN A 210 15.80 -20.41 3.82
CA ASN A 210 15.03 -19.17 3.98
C ASN A 210 15.82 -17.89 4.32
N ILE A 211 17.14 -17.97 4.47
CA ILE A 211 18.01 -16.80 4.60
C ILE A 211 18.75 -16.62 3.28
N LYS A 212 18.67 -15.46 2.70
CA LYS A 212 19.26 -15.10 1.42
C LYS A 212 20.37 -14.07 1.62
N GLU A 213 21.16 -13.85 0.57
CA GLU A 213 22.19 -12.81 0.53
C GLU A 213 21.67 -11.43 0.90
N GLU A 214 20.43 -11.11 0.56
CA GLU A 214 19.76 -9.85 0.88
C GLU A 214 19.48 -9.69 2.38
N ASP A 215 19.50 -10.78 3.16
CA ASP A 215 19.28 -10.76 4.60
C ASP A 215 20.58 -10.52 5.38
N VAL A 216 21.71 -10.36 4.69
CA VAL A 216 23.02 -10.09 5.29
C VAL A 216 23.37 -8.62 5.11
N VAL A 217 23.71 -7.96 6.21
CA VAL A 217 24.15 -6.56 6.26
C VAL A 217 25.54 -6.48 6.89
N THR A 218 26.44 -5.73 6.27
CA THR A 218 27.78 -5.48 6.80
C THR A 218 27.97 -3.99 7.06
N ASP A 219 28.24 -3.61 8.31
CA ASP A 219 28.57 -2.26 8.79
C ASP A 219 27.51 -1.16 8.63
N GLU A 220 26.70 -1.19 7.58
CA GLU A 220 25.87 -0.07 7.15
C GLU A 220 24.49 -0.05 7.82
N LEU A 221 24.25 0.92 8.70
CA LEU A 221 22.97 1.07 9.40
C LEU A 221 21.81 1.46 8.47
N SER A 222 22.09 2.18 7.39
CA SER A 222 21.09 2.50 6.36
C SER A 222 20.54 1.26 5.68
N GLU A 223 21.35 0.19 5.58
CA GLU A 223 20.92 -1.09 5.04
C GLU A 223 19.99 -1.85 6.00
N LEU A 224 20.11 -1.65 7.32
CA LEU A 224 19.10 -2.12 8.28
C LEU A 224 17.81 -1.30 8.18
N ASP A 225 17.93 0.03 8.08
CA ASP A 225 16.81 0.96 8.12
C ASP A 225 15.79 0.68 7.01
N TRP A 226 16.22 0.59 5.75
CA TRP A 226 15.29 0.33 4.66
C TRP A 226 14.65 -1.08 4.73
N ARG A 227 15.38 -2.10 5.27
CA ARG A 227 14.82 -3.44 5.50
C ARG A 227 13.72 -3.41 6.57
N PHE A 228 13.92 -2.68 7.64
CA PHE A 228 12.88 -2.48 8.67
C PHE A 228 11.67 -1.75 8.11
N ARG A 229 11.88 -0.74 7.27
CA ARG A 229 10.79 -0.05 6.55
C ARG A 229 10.00 -1.02 5.69
N ALA A 230 10.66 -1.87 4.93
CA ALA A 230 10.04 -2.90 4.09
C ALA A 230 9.19 -3.88 4.93
N LEU A 231 9.74 -4.39 6.03
CA LEU A 231 9.04 -5.32 6.93
C LEU A 231 7.88 -4.65 7.68
N CYS A 232 8.04 -3.38 8.07
CA CYS A 232 6.96 -2.59 8.65
C CYS A 232 5.80 -2.43 7.64
N GLY A 233 6.12 -2.11 6.39
CA GLY A 233 5.14 -2.02 5.31
C GLY A 233 4.42 -3.34 5.07
N LEU A 234 5.16 -4.45 5.00
CA LEU A 234 4.60 -5.78 4.83
C LEU A 234 3.66 -6.18 5.99
N LYS A 235 4.08 -5.94 7.24
CA LYS A 235 3.26 -6.19 8.44
C LYS A 235 1.92 -5.46 8.39
N ASN A 236 1.93 -4.20 7.96
CA ASN A 236 0.73 -3.38 7.89
C ASN A 236 -0.12 -3.66 6.65
N THR A 237 0.41 -4.37 5.66
CA THR A 237 -0.33 -4.76 4.44
C THR A 237 -1.07 -6.07 4.64
N LYS A 238 -0.43 -7.09 5.19
CA LYS A 238 -1.09 -8.37 5.45
C LYS A 238 -2.27 -8.22 6.41
N ASN A 239 -3.32 -9.01 6.19
CA ASN A 239 -4.54 -9.03 6.99
C ASN A 239 -5.32 -7.69 6.99
N SER A 240 -5.15 -6.87 5.95
CA SER A 240 -5.90 -5.62 5.83
C SER A 240 -7.38 -5.87 5.55
N LYS A 241 -8.21 -5.04 6.17
CA LYS A 241 -9.64 -4.93 5.86
C LYS A 241 -9.82 -3.84 4.83
N ILE A 242 -10.68 -4.04 3.85
CA ILE A 242 -10.93 -3.10 2.77
C ILE A 242 -12.43 -2.95 2.55
N VAL A 243 -12.93 -1.72 2.57
CA VAL A 243 -14.29 -1.40 2.13
C VAL A 243 -14.31 -1.43 0.60
N THR A 244 -15.21 -2.22 0.02
CA THR A 244 -15.34 -2.42 -1.43
C THR A 244 -16.72 -1.98 -1.89
N ILE A 245 -16.84 -0.74 -2.37
CA ILE A 245 -18.11 -0.20 -2.89
C ILE A 245 -18.39 -0.79 -4.27
N GLY A 246 -19.50 -1.49 -4.40
CA GLY A 246 -19.84 -2.25 -5.60
C GLY A 246 -19.11 -3.59 -5.72
N GLY A 247 -18.39 -4.00 -4.65
CA GLY A 247 -17.71 -5.28 -4.55
C GLY A 247 -16.27 -5.27 -5.07
N ALA A 248 -15.51 -6.29 -4.66
CA ALA A 248 -14.16 -6.53 -5.14
C ALA A 248 -14.20 -7.09 -6.57
N ALA A 249 -13.34 -6.55 -7.46
CA ALA A 249 -13.30 -6.87 -8.87
C ALA A 249 -11.86 -6.90 -9.40
N ALA A 250 -11.73 -7.07 -10.70
CA ALA A 250 -10.48 -6.88 -11.43
C ALA A 250 -10.79 -6.28 -12.80
N TRP A 251 -10.03 -5.28 -13.19
CA TRP A 251 -10.11 -4.74 -14.55
C TRP A 251 -9.76 -5.85 -15.56
N ALA A 252 -10.38 -5.88 -16.71
CA ALA A 252 -10.17 -6.89 -17.77
C ALA A 252 -10.44 -8.38 -17.38
N ARG A 253 -10.68 -8.70 -16.12
CA ARG A 253 -11.06 -10.05 -15.68
C ARG A 253 -12.24 -9.99 -14.71
N PRO A 254 -13.46 -9.89 -15.23
CA PRO A 254 -14.66 -9.88 -14.37
C PRO A 254 -14.77 -11.21 -13.62
N GLY A 255 -15.18 -11.13 -12.37
CA GLY A 255 -15.35 -12.28 -11.49
C GLY A 255 -14.51 -12.21 -10.21
N LYS A 256 -14.59 -13.25 -9.40
CA LYS A 256 -13.92 -13.30 -8.10
C LYS A 256 -12.54 -13.94 -8.11
N GLU A 257 -12.07 -14.42 -9.25
CA GLU A 257 -10.78 -15.15 -9.33
C GLU A 257 -9.61 -14.33 -8.80
N ILE A 258 -9.47 -13.06 -9.24
CA ILE A 258 -8.36 -12.19 -8.81
C ILE A 258 -8.53 -11.76 -7.35
N PRO A 259 -9.70 -11.26 -6.90
CA PRO A 259 -9.91 -10.99 -5.48
C PRO A 259 -9.63 -12.19 -4.57
N ASP A 260 -10.00 -13.41 -4.96
CA ASP A 260 -9.74 -14.63 -4.18
C ASP A 260 -8.25 -15.01 -4.16
N LEU A 261 -7.55 -14.83 -5.28
CA LEU A 261 -6.11 -15.01 -5.36
C LEU A 261 -5.36 -14.03 -4.45
N VAL A 262 -5.74 -12.75 -4.50
CA VAL A 262 -5.20 -11.70 -3.64
C VAL A 262 -5.46 -12.00 -2.16
N ARG A 263 -6.67 -12.46 -1.84
CA ARG A 263 -7.00 -12.91 -0.46
C ARG A 263 -6.08 -14.04 -0.01
N LYS A 264 -5.79 -15.00 -0.88
CA LYS A 264 -4.89 -16.11 -0.56
C LYS A 264 -3.46 -15.66 -0.25
N VAL A 265 -2.93 -14.67 -0.98
CA VAL A 265 -1.56 -14.17 -0.81
C VAL A 265 -1.45 -13.20 0.37
N TRP A 266 -2.39 -12.25 0.49
CA TRP A 266 -2.30 -11.11 1.41
C TRP A 266 -3.20 -11.24 2.64
N ASN A 267 -4.13 -12.22 2.64
CA ASN A 267 -5.16 -12.41 3.65
C ASN A 267 -6.04 -11.17 3.83
N PHE A 268 -6.45 -10.52 2.72
CA PHE A 268 -7.35 -9.37 2.75
C PHE A 268 -8.77 -9.79 3.11
N GLU A 269 -9.43 -8.98 3.94
CA GLU A 269 -10.83 -9.09 4.31
C GLU A 269 -11.63 -8.02 3.56
N TYR A 270 -12.58 -8.45 2.69
CA TYR A 270 -13.39 -7.53 1.89
C TYR A 270 -14.71 -7.27 2.59
N HIS A 271 -15.08 -5.99 2.70
CA HIS A 271 -16.34 -5.51 3.25
C HIS A 271 -17.14 -4.84 2.14
N ASP A 272 -17.95 -5.64 1.47
CA ASP A 272 -18.73 -5.20 0.32
C ASP A 272 -19.88 -4.29 0.74
N VAL A 273 -19.98 -3.12 0.11
CA VAL A 273 -21.09 -2.17 0.22
C VAL A 273 -21.75 -2.08 -1.14
N ASN A 274 -23.00 -2.53 -1.24
CA ASN A 274 -23.75 -2.45 -2.49
C ASN A 274 -24.24 -1.03 -2.76
N TYR A 275 -24.61 -0.74 -4.02
CA TYR A 275 -25.01 0.61 -4.42
C TYR A 275 -26.36 1.07 -3.84
N ASP A 276 -27.24 0.16 -3.44
CA ASP A 276 -28.51 0.53 -2.80
C ASP A 276 -28.25 1.00 -1.36
N GLU A 277 -27.36 0.32 -0.64
CA GLU A 277 -26.90 0.75 0.67
C GLU A 277 -26.21 2.11 0.59
N LEU A 278 -25.24 2.26 -0.33
CA LEU A 278 -24.56 3.54 -0.56
C LEU A 278 -25.57 4.65 -0.91
N GLY A 279 -26.54 4.36 -1.78
CA GLY A 279 -27.58 5.31 -2.19
C GLY A 279 -28.44 5.79 -1.03
N LYS A 280 -28.80 4.89 -0.11
CA LYS A 280 -29.53 5.26 1.12
C LYS A 280 -28.69 6.16 2.02
N LEU A 281 -27.43 5.78 2.28
CA LEU A 281 -26.51 6.58 3.10
C LEU A 281 -26.29 7.99 2.53
N LEU A 282 -26.18 8.09 1.21
CA LEU A 282 -26.04 9.39 0.54
C LEU A 282 -27.33 10.21 0.60
N ALA A 283 -28.48 9.60 0.39
CA ALA A 283 -29.76 10.30 0.50
C ALA A 283 -30.01 10.84 1.91
N ASP A 284 -29.72 10.02 2.93
CA ASP A 284 -29.80 10.43 4.34
C ASP A 284 -28.81 11.58 4.64
N ALA A 285 -27.57 11.48 4.19
CA ALA A 285 -26.54 12.52 4.37
C ALA A 285 -26.91 13.83 3.67
N MET A 286 -27.42 13.78 2.44
CA MET A 286 -27.89 14.96 1.69
C MET A 286 -29.17 15.57 2.27
N GLY A 287 -30.01 14.77 2.93
CA GLY A 287 -31.19 15.22 3.64
C GLY A 287 -30.89 15.88 5.00
N ASP A 288 -29.71 15.65 5.57
CA ASP A 288 -29.32 16.24 6.86
C ASP A 288 -28.66 17.62 6.67
N THR A 289 -29.32 18.66 7.18
CA THR A 289 -28.85 20.05 7.08
C THR A 289 -27.46 20.26 7.65
N LYS A 290 -27.13 19.63 8.80
CA LYS A 290 -25.82 19.77 9.44
C LYS A 290 -24.69 19.17 8.60
N THR A 291 -24.94 18.01 8.00
CA THR A 291 -23.99 17.36 7.08
C THR A 291 -23.75 18.22 5.84
N MET A 292 -24.80 18.77 5.24
CA MET A 292 -24.67 19.67 4.10
C MET A 292 -23.91 20.96 4.43
N GLU A 293 -24.20 21.59 5.59
CA GLU A 293 -23.48 22.78 6.05
C GLU A 293 -21.99 22.49 6.30
N ARG A 294 -21.69 21.34 6.91
CA ARG A 294 -20.30 20.88 7.13
C ARG A 294 -19.57 20.65 5.81
N ALA A 295 -20.20 19.96 4.85
CA ALA A 295 -19.65 19.73 3.52
C ALA A 295 -19.34 21.04 2.79
N LYS A 296 -20.27 22.00 2.78
CA LYS A 296 -20.07 23.35 2.22
C LYS A 296 -18.92 24.09 2.89
N LYS A 297 -18.83 24.06 4.21
CA LYS A 297 -17.73 24.66 4.95
C LYS A 297 -16.39 24.05 4.56
N ARG A 298 -16.28 22.72 4.50
CA ARG A 298 -15.07 22.01 4.08
C ARG A 298 -14.68 22.35 2.64
N ALA A 299 -15.64 22.43 1.73
CA ALA A 299 -15.41 22.83 0.34
C ALA A 299 -14.83 24.26 0.27
N GLN A 300 -15.39 25.20 1.01
CA GLN A 300 -14.88 26.58 1.06
C GLN A 300 -13.48 26.65 1.69
N GLU A 301 -13.19 25.88 2.72
CA GLU A 301 -11.86 25.78 3.33
C GLU A 301 -10.84 25.20 2.34
N TYR A 302 -11.22 24.17 1.61
CA TYR A 302 -10.37 23.58 0.59
C TYR A 302 -10.00 24.56 -0.52
N LEU A 303 -10.94 25.40 -0.97
CA LEU A 303 -10.69 26.42 -1.98
C LEU A 303 -9.71 27.52 -1.52
N LYS A 304 -9.50 27.69 -0.21
CA LYS A 304 -8.51 28.61 0.35
C LYS A 304 -7.08 28.06 0.32
N ILE A 305 -6.90 26.75 0.08
CA ILE A 305 -5.57 26.16 -0.04
C ILE A 305 -4.86 26.80 -1.24
N PRO A 306 -3.64 27.34 -1.07
CA PRO A 306 -2.92 28.00 -2.14
C PRO A 306 -2.79 27.13 -3.41
N GLY A 307 -2.95 27.75 -4.57
CA GLY A 307 -2.88 27.05 -5.86
C GLY A 307 -4.13 26.25 -6.24
N THR A 308 -5.26 26.42 -5.51
CA THR A 308 -6.53 25.76 -5.84
C THR A 308 -7.36 26.62 -6.77
N LYS A 309 -7.83 26.06 -7.89
CA LYS A 309 -8.73 26.71 -8.85
C LYS A 309 -9.91 25.79 -9.14
N LEU A 310 -11.14 26.28 -8.89
CA LEU A 310 -12.37 25.55 -9.21
C LEU A 310 -12.84 25.92 -10.62
N GLU A 311 -12.99 24.92 -11.47
CA GLU A 311 -13.53 25.04 -12.84
C GLU A 311 -14.73 24.10 -13.06
N ALA A 312 -14.98 23.16 -12.14
CA ALA A 312 -16.24 22.41 -12.05
C ALA A 312 -17.33 23.24 -11.37
N THR A 313 -18.56 22.74 -11.33
CA THR A 313 -19.65 23.40 -10.59
C THR A 313 -19.43 23.33 -9.09
N MET A 314 -19.82 24.39 -8.37
CA MET A 314 -19.73 24.40 -6.90
C MET A 314 -20.55 23.28 -6.28
N GLU A 315 -21.73 23.00 -6.81
CA GLU A 315 -22.60 21.92 -6.33
C GLU A 315 -21.91 20.54 -6.39
N CYS A 316 -21.36 20.16 -7.55
CA CYS A 316 -20.59 18.92 -7.68
C CYS A 316 -19.40 18.87 -6.74
N PHE A 317 -18.73 20.01 -6.55
CA PHE A 317 -17.57 20.10 -5.65
C PHE A 317 -17.98 19.94 -4.17
N GLU A 318 -19.06 20.58 -3.71
CA GLU A 318 -19.60 20.41 -2.36
C GLU A 318 -20.07 18.98 -2.11
N ASN A 319 -20.73 18.34 -3.08
CA ASN A 319 -21.20 16.97 -2.99
C ASN A 319 -20.06 15.95 -2.81
N ASN A 320 -18.83 16.26 -3.27
CA ASN A 320 -17.66 15.41 -2.97
C ASN A 320 -17.36 15.33 -1.47
N PHE A 321 -17.61 16.38 -0.69
CA PHE A 321 -17.40 16.36 0.75
C PHE A 321 -18.50 15.60 1.48
N VAL A 322 -19.72 15.53 0.94
CA VAL A 322 -20.77 14.63 1.45
C VAL A 322 -20.38 13.17 1.19
N LEU A 323 -19.92 12.86 -0.01
CA LEU A 323 -19.43 11.52 -0.37
C LEU A 323 -18.23 11.11 0.49
N ASP A 324 -17.32 12.04 0.77
CA ASP A 324 -16.17 11.84 1.66
C ASP A 324 -16.60 11.49 3.09
N ASP A 325 -17.60 12.19 3.65
CA ASP A 325 -18.15 11.87 4.97
C ASP A 325 -18.74 10.45 5.02
N VAL A 326 -19.48 10.05 3.97
CA VAL A 326 -20.05 8.69 3.87
C VAL A 326 -18.94 7.63 3.75
N PHE A 327 -17.90 7.87 2.95
CA PHE A 327 -16.78 6.93 2.82
C PHE A 327 -16.01 6.77 4.13
N ARG A 328 -15.77 7.85 4.87
CA ARG A 328 -15.15 7.81 6.21
C ARG A 328 -16.00 7.04 7.21
N LEU A 329 -17.32 7.23 7.19
CA LEU A 329 -18.24 6.47 8.02
C LEU A 329 -18.15 4.97 7.74
N LEU A 330 -18.15 4.56 6.46
CA LEU A 330 -18.02 3.16 6.06
C LEU A 330 -16.69 2.56 6.52
N MET A 331 -15.57 3.26 6.33
CA MET A 331 -14.26 2.82 6.80
C MET A 331 -14.20 2.72 8.33
N LYS A 332 -14.82 3.66 9.06
CA LYS A 332 -14.91 3.63 10.52
C LYS A 332 -15.69 2.43 11.03
N ARG A 333 -16.83 2.07 10.40
CA ARG A 333 -17.63 0.88 10.77
C ARG A 333 -16.84 -0.42 10.66
N VAL A 334 -15.96 -0.52 9.69
CA VAL A 334 -15.12 -1.69 9.42
C VAL A 334 -13.81 -1.65 10.22
N ASP A 335 -13.47 -0.49 10.76
CA ASP A 335 -12.22 -0.26 11.46
C ASP A 335 -10.99 -0.35 10.54
N THR A 336 -11.04 0.35 9.39
CA THR A 336 -10.01 0.34 8.34
C THR A 336 -9.68 1.74 7.82
N ASN A 337 -8.50 1.86 7.16
CA ASN A 337 -8.10 3.04 6.39
C ASN A 337 -8.20 2.80 4.87
N LEU A 338 -8.76 1.67 4.44
CA LEU A 338 -8.74 1.24 3.04
C LEU A 338 -10.13 1.24 2.44
N ILE A 339 -10.29 1.85 1.28
CA ILE A 339 -11.54 1.86 0.52
C ILE A 339 -11.25 1.81 -0.98
N THR A 340 -12.10 1.12 -1.70
CA THR A 340 -12.09 1.13 -3.16
C THR A 340 -13.50 1.19 -3.72
N VAL A 341 -13.62 1.64 -4.97
CA VAL A 341 -14.90 1.91 -5.64
C VAL A 341 -14.93 1.21 -6.99
N ASN A 342 -15.90 0.35 -7.21
CA ASN A 342 -16.17 -0.24 -8.51
C ASN A 342 -17.20 0.60 -9.29
N SER A 343 -17.12 0.62 -10.62
CA SER A 343 -18.11 1.29 -11.51
C SER A 343 -18.51 2.71 -11.07
N CYS A 344 -17.52 3.54 -10.71
CA CYS A 344 -17.78 4.88 -10.15
C CYS A 344 -18.64 5.75 -11.07
N MET A 345 -18.44 5.71 -12.40
CA MET A 345 -19.21 6.49 -13.37
C MET A 345 -20.63 5.95 -13.57
N GLY A 346 -20.79 4.61 -13.56
CA GLY A 346 -22.10 3.98 -13.82
C GLY A 346 -23.07 4.08 -12.65
N ALA A 347 -22.59 4.17 -11.41
CA ALA A 347 -23.43 4.07 -10.23
C ALA A 347 -23.30 5.24 -9.25
N ILE A 348 -22.10 5.74 -8.98
CA ILE A 348 -21.89 6.76 -7.95
C ILE A 348 -22.35 8.12 -8.42
N MET A 349 -22.06 8.50 -9.66
CA MET A 349 -22.39 9.84 -10.17
C MET A 349 -23.86 10.19 -10.01
N SER A 350 -24.76 9.26 -10.31
CA SER A 350 -26.21 9.46 -10.18
C SER A 350 -26.72 9.50 -8.74
N LYS A 351 -26.01 8.88 -7.80
CA LYS A 351 -26.40 8.81 -6.39
C LYS A 351 -25.79 9.94 -5.56
N ALA A 352 -24.57 10.32 -5.88
CA ALA A 352 -23.82 11.35 -5.16
C ALA A 352 -23.95 12.74 -5.81
N ASN A 353 -24.57 12.87 -6.98
CA ASN A 353 -24.60 14.09 -7.79
C ASN A 353 -23.19 14.69 -8.00
N THR A 354 -22.18 13.83 -8.10
CA THR A 354 -20.78 14.16 -8.39
C THR A 354 -20.00 12.89 -8.75
N SER A 355 -18.74 13.03 -9.22
CA SER A 355 -17.83 11.89 -9.41
C SER A 355 -17.07 11.58 -8.11
N ALA A 356 -16.61 10.34 -7.91
CA ALA A 356 -15.81 9.95 -6.75
C ALA A 356 -14.36 10.48 -6.79
N CYS A 357 -13.93 11.07 -7.91
CA CYS A 357 -12.52 11.39 -8.17
C CYS A 357 -11.91 12.31 -7.12
N MET A 358 -12.57 13.43 -6.82
CA MET A 358 -12.08 14.38 -5.82
C MET A 358 -12.14 13.80 -4.41
N THR A 359 -13.16 13.01 -4.10
CA THR A 359 -13.31 12.31 -2.80
C THR A 359 -12.14 11.36 -2.55
N LEU A 360 -11.78 10.51 -3.53
CA LEU A 360 -10.66 9.58 -3.41
C LEU A 360 -9.32 10.32 -3.29
N SER A 361 -9.15 11.43 -4.02
CA SER A 361 -8.00 12.31 -3.89
C SER A 361 -7.86 12.87 -2.47
N ASN A 362 -8.93 13.44 -1.91
CA ASN A 362 -8.95 13.99 -0.55
C ASN A 362 -8.65 12.95 0.52
N LEU A 363 -9.23 11.76 0.41
CA LEU A 363 -8.96 10.66 1.35
C LEU A 363 -7.49 10.28 1.35
N ASN A 364 -6.86 10.16 0.17
CA ASN A 364 -5.42 9.89 0.08
C ASN A 364 -4.59 11.04 0.67
N ASP A 365 -4.95 12.30 0.42
CA ASP A 365 -4.29 13.47 0.99
C ASP A 365 -4.36 13.50 2.52
N ASP A 366 -5.42 12.96 3.10
CA ASP A 366 -5.63 12.85 4.55
C ASP A 366 -5.01 11.57 5.16
N GLY A 367 -4.32 10.75 4.35
CA GLY A 367 -3.56 9.58 4.79
C GLY A 367 -4.36 8.28 4.81
N TYR A 368 -5.55 8.24 4.22
CA TYR A 368 -6.24 7.00 3.89
C TYR A 368 -5.64 6.40 2.61
N MET A 369 -6.01 5.17 2.29
CA MET A 369 -5.68 4.54 1.01
C MET A 369 -6.98 4.29 0.26
N ALA A 370 -7.29 5.17 -0.68
CA ALA A 370 -8.54 5.21 -1.42
C ALA A 370 -8.27 5.05 -2.92
N PHE A 371 -8.75 3.95 -3.51
CA PHE A 371 -8.47 3.59 -4.89
C PHE A 371 -9.75 3.55 -5.72
N CYS A 372 -9.63 3.88 -7.01
CA CYS A 372 -10.71 3.72 -7.98
C CYS A 372 -10.75 2.29 -8.55
N GLU A 373 -11.85 1.97 -9.24
CA GLU A 373 -12.05 0.80 -10.11
C GLU A 373 -12.08 -0.57 -9.43
N SER A 374 -11.87 -0.67 -8.11
CA SER A 374 -11.80 -1.94 -7.37
C SER A 374 -10.90 -2.97 -8.05
N ASP A 375 -9.82 -2.51 -8.72
CA ASP A 375 -8.92 -3.40 -9.44
C ASP A 375 -7.93 -4.10 -8.51
N PHE A 376 -8.31 -5.29 -8.06
CA PHE A 376 -7.48 -6.11 -7.16
C PHE A 376 -6.24 -6.73 -7.83
N ILE A 377 -6.01 -6.49 -9.11
CA ILE A 377 -4.70 -6.75 -9.72
C ILE A 377 -3.67 -5.80 -9.12
N VAL A 378 -4.00 -4.52 -9.03
CA VAL A 378 -3.06 -3.44 -8.65
C VAL A 378 -3.21 -2.96 -7.21
N ILE A 379 -4.40 -3.04 -6.60
CA ILE A 379 -4.66 -2.54 -5.23
C ILE A 379 -3.64 -3.07 -4.20
N PRO A 380 -3.24 -4.36 -4.19
CA PRO A 380 -2.24 -4.84 -3.24
C PRO A 380 -0.92 -4.08 -3.30
N SER A 381 -0.49 -3.67 -4.51
CA SER A 381 0.75 -2.89 -4.66
C SER A 381 0.61 -1.48 -4.11
N GLY A 382 -0.56 -0.85 -4.27
CA GLY A 382 -0.86 0.44 -3.67
C GLY A 382 -0.88 0.38 -2.14
N VAL A 383 -1.49 -0.68 -1.57
CA VAL A 383 -1.52 -0.87 -0.11
C VAL A 383 -0.12 -1.11 0.45
N LEU A 384 0.68 -1.95 -0.20
CA LEU A 384 2.07 -2.20 0.22
C LEU A 384 2.90 -0.92 0.13
N LEU A 385 2.83 -0.22 -1.00
CA LEU A 385 3.58 1.00 -1.23
C LEU A 385 3.21 2.11 -0.23
N GLY A 386 1.92 2.31 0.03
CA GLY A 386 1.43 3.26 1.03
C GLY A 386 1.88 2.92 2.45
N ASN A 387 1.89 1.63 2.80
CA ASN A 387 2.37 1.16 4.11
C ASN A 387 3.91 1.23 4.27
N ILE A 388 4.67 1.05 3.20
CA ILE A 388 6.14 1.24 3.22
C ILE A 388 6.46 2.73 3.38
N THR A 389 5.84 3.59 2.57
CA THR A 389 6.22 4.99 2.45
C THR A 389 5.57 5.92 3.48
N GLY A 390 4.36 5.57 3.93
CA GLY A 390 3.51 6.49 4.70
C GLY A 390 3.04 7.70 3.91
N LYS A 391 3.09 7.63 2.58
CA LYS A 391 2.70 8.71 1.65
C LYS A 391 1.49 8.29 0.83
N PRO A 392 0.73 9.25 0.29
CA PRO A 392 -0.29 8.98 -0.70
C PRO A 392 0.26 8.22 -1.91
N VAL A 393 -0.57 7.34 -2.44
CA VAL A 393 -0.25 6.53 -3.62
C VAL A 393 -1.25 6.86 -4.72
N PHE A 394 -0.75 7.07 -5.92
CA PHE A 394 -1.52 7.42 -7.10
C PHE A 394 -1.73 6.19 -7.98
N LEU A 395 -2.99 5.69 -8.07
CA LEU A 395 -3.41 4.74 -9.07
C LEU A 395 -3.51 5.45 -10.42
N ASN A 396 -2.90 4.91 -11.47
CA ASN A 396 -2.90 5.53 -12.78
C ASN A 396 -2.79 4.53 -13.94
N ASP A 397 -3.15 5.02 -15.13
CA ASP A 397 -3.10 4.31 -16.39
C ASP A 397 -1.85 4.76 -17.17
N PRO A 398 -0.98 3.85 -17.60
CA PRO A 398 0.14 4.17 -18.45
C PRO A 398 -0.28 4.33 -19.91
N CYS A 399 0.25 5.33 -20.60
CA CYS A 399 0.32 5.33 -22.05
C CYS A 399 1.42 4.38 -22.55
N TYR A 400 1.56 4.20 -23.87
CA TYR A 400 2.62 3.35 -24.40
C TYR A 400 3.99 4.00 -24.22
N PRO A 401 5.02 3.30 -23.70
CA PRO A 401 6.36 3.85 -23.48
C PRO A 401 7.05 4.15 -24.82
N HIS A 402 7.67 5.36 -24.91
CA HIS A 402 8.37 5.83 -26.09
C HIS A 402 9.35 6.94 -25.76
N ASN A 403 10.47 7.01 -26.43
CA ASN A 403 11.51 8.03 -26.26
C ASN A 403 12.01 8.15 -24.79
N SER A 404 12.10 7.03 -24.09
CA SER A 404 12.40 6.94 -22.66
C SER A 404 11.41 7.70 -21.75
N ILE A 405 10.18 7.86 -22.21
CA ILE A 405 9.09 8.54 -21.51
C ILE A 405 7.85 7.65 -21.49
N ILE A 406 7.12 7.71 -20.38
CA ILE A 406 5.77 7.16 -20.26
C ILE A 406 4.87 8.19 -19.59
N THR A 407 3.68 8.41 -20.15
CA THR A 407 2.64 9.23 -19.51
C THR A 407 1.82 8.37 -18.58
N LEU A 408 1.65 8.81 -17.35
CA LEU A 408 0.80 8.21 -16.32
C LEU A 408 -0.36 9.16 -16.04
N ALA A 409 -1.60 8.67 -16.14
CA ALA A 409 -2.79 9.49 -16.07
C ALA A 409 -3.92 8.84 -15.28
N HIS A 410 -4.62 9.58 -14.44
CA HIS A 410 -5.90 9.20 -13.83
C HIS A 410 -6.65 10.42 -13.28
N CYS A 411 -7.92 10.26 -12.96
CA CYS A 411 -8.75 11.35 -12.42
C CYS A 411 -8.73 11.45 -10.88
N THR A 412 -8.00 10.58 -10.16
CA THR A 412 -8.04 10.46 -8.69
C THR A 412 -6.72 10.82 -8.00
N ALA A 413 -5.86 11.60 -8.67
CA ALA A 413 -4.54 11.93 -8.16
C ALA A 413 -4.58 12.66 -6.81
N PRO A 414 -3.80 12.21 -5.80
CA PRO A 414 -3.59 12.97 -4.59
C PRO A 414 -2.81 14.27 -4.86
N ARG A 415 -3.11 15.31 -4.10
CA ARG A 415 -2.38 16.60 -4.13
C ARG A 415 -1.16 16.64 -3.22
N LYS A 416 -1.15 15.81 -2.16
CA LYS A 416 -0.08 15.72 -1.16
C LYS A 416 0.84 14.52 -1.39
N MET A 417 1.25 14.26 -2.62
CA MET A 417 2.07 13.09 -2.94
C MET A 417 3.36 12.98 -2.13
N ASN A 418 3.88 14.09 -1.59
CA ASN A 418 5.03 14.08 -0.65
C ASN A 418 4.63 13.84 0.81
N GLY A 419 3.33 13.68 1.12
CA GLY A 419 2.79 13.48 2.46
C GLY A 419 2.72 14.75 3.34
N LYS A 420 3.10 15.94 2.83
CA LYS A 420 3.27 17.16 3.64
C LYS A 420 2.57 18.40 3.06
N THR A 421 2.78 18.68 1.79
CA THR A 421 2.36 19.91 1.15
C THR A 421 1.44 19.64 -0.03
N TYR A 422 0.46 20.52 -0.22
CA TYR A 422 -0.46 20.45 -1.35
C TYR A 422 0.19 21.05 -2.61
N ASP A 423 0.23 20.27 -3.67
CA ASP A 423 0.58 20.78 -4.99
C ASP A 423 -0.58 21.63 -5.56
N PRO A 424 -0.34 22.59 -6.47
CA PRO A 424 -1.40 23.34 -7.13
C PRO A 424 -2.36 22.40 -7.87
N VAL A 425 -3.66 22.77 -7.91
CA VAL A 425 -4.69 21.95 -8.55
C VAL A 425 -5.72 22.80 -9.28
N ARG A 426 -6.16 22.32 -10.44
CA ARG A 426 -7.39 22.74 -11.10
C ARG A 426 -8.42 21.64 -10.86
N ILE A 427 -9.60 22.00 -10.37
CA ILE A 427 -10.71 21.08 -10.14
C ILE A 427 -11.64 21.17 -11.34
N LEU A 428 -11.57 20.18 -12.20
CA LEU A 428 -12.30 20.06 -13.47
C LEU A 428 -13.44 19.07 -13.34
N THR A 429 -14.26 18.93 -14.38
CA THR A 429 -15.17 17.81 -14.54
C THR A 429 -14.38 16.51 -14.78
N HIS A 430 -14.95 15.36 -14.47
CA HIS A 430 -14.42 14.06 -14.90
C HIS A 430 -14.32 14.01 -16.43
N PHE A 431 -13.24 13.45 -16.97
CA PHE A 431 -12.90 13.57 -18.39
C PHE A 431 -13.98 13.00 -19.32
N GLU A 432 -14.39 11.76 -19.09
CA GLU A 432 -15.28 11.05 -20.01
C GLU A 432 -16.77 11.44 -19.89
N SER A 433 -17.18 11.93 -18.71
CA SER A 433 -18.58 12.26 -18.45
C SER A 433 -18.88 13.74 -18.55
N ASP A 434 -17.86 14.60 -18.57
CA ASP A 434 -17.98 16.05 -18.42
C ASP A 434 -18.87 16.48 -17.24
N TYR A 435 -18.86 15.67 -16.16
CA TYR A 435 -19.68 15.86 -14.96
C TYR A 435 -18.86 15.60 -13.69
N GLY A 436 -19.34 16.07 -12.54
CA GLY A 436 -18.72 15.87 -11.25
C GLY A 436 -17.52 16.80 -11.01
N ALA A 437 -16.61 16.39 -10.12
CA ALA A 437 -15.38 17.12 -9.84
C ALA A 437 -14.19 16.15 -9.75
N ALA A 438 -13.12 16.47 -10.48
CA ALA A 438 -11.89 15.69 -10.58
C ALA A 438 -10.65 16.61 -10.51
N PRO A 439 -9.61 16.24 -9.74
CA PRO A 439 -8.40 17.04 -9.67
C PRO A 439 -7.55 16.89 -10.94
N LYS A 440 -7.01 18.00 -11.41
CA LYS A 440 -5.86 18.11 -12.30
C LYS A 440 -4.71 18.70 -11.49
N VAL A 441 -3.88 17.84 -10.95
CA VAL A 441 -2.74 18.22 -10.10
C VAL A 441 -1.57 18.68 -10.97
N GLU A 442 -0.90 19.75 -10.54
CA GLU A 442 0.33 20.25 -11.15
C GLU A 442 1.52 19.69 -10.38
N PHE A 443 2.00 18.52 -10.83
CA PHE A 443 3.08 17.81 -10.16
C PHE A 443 4.43 18.49 -10.31
N PRO A 444 5.30 18.52 -9.28
CA PRO A 444 6.61 19.18 -9.36
C PRO A 444 7.57 18.41 -10.28
N LEU A 445 8.14 19.11 -11.25
CA LEU A 445 9.16 18.54 -12.15
C LEU A 445 10.43 18.15 -11.37
N GLY A 446 11.15 17.16 -11.88
CA GLY A 446 12.37 16.64 -11.26
C GLY A 446 12.14 15.71 -10.07
N THR A 447 10.87 15.41 -9.75
CA THR A 447 10.54 14.50 -8.64
C THR A 447 10.76 13.04 -9.05
N MET A 448 11.52 12.31 -8.23
CA MET A 448 11.70 10.87 -8.36
C MET A 448 10.43 10.14 -7.98
N THR A 449 10.07 9.11 -8.74
CA THR A 449 8.91 8.25 -8.49
C THR A 449 9.28 6.77 -8.51
N THR A 450 8.62 5.99 -7.69
CA THR A 450 8.55 4.51 -7.80
C THR A 450 7.20 4.14 -8.41
N ASN A 451 7.23 3.35 -9.47
CA ASN A 451 6.06 2.91 -10.22
C ASN A 451 6.01 1.39 -10.24
N ILE A 452 4.88 0.81 -9.86
CA ILE A 452 4.71 -0.64 -9.71
C ILE A 452 3.54 -1.10 -10.55
N VAL A 453 3.74 -2.18 -11.28
CA VAL A 453 2.70 -2.87 -12.06
C VAL A 453 2.73 -4.37 -11.77
N PRO A 454 1.70 -4.90 -11.09
CA PRO A 454 1.52 -6.33 -10.86
C PRO A 454 1.03 -7.07 -12.10
N ASP A 455 1.28 -8.38 -12.15
CA ASP A 455 0.67 -9.29 -13.12
C ASP A 455 -0.72 -9.76 -12.67
N PHE A 456 -1.44 -10.40 -13.61
CA PHE A 456 -2.79 -10.94 -13.38
C PHE A 456 -2.84 -12.21 -12.54
N LYS A 457 -1.69 -12.75 -12.10
CA LYS A 457 -1.59 -14.00 -11.34
C LYS A 457 -1.11 -13.81 -9.92
N SER A 458 -0.75 -12.58 -9.53
CA SER A 458 -0.05 -12.27 -8.27
C SER A 458 1.25 -13.06 -8.08
N GLU A 459 1.95 -13.37 -9.18
CA GLU A 459 3.19 -14.12 -9.20
C GLU A 459 4.41 -13.23 -9.40
N ARG A 460 4.25 -12.13 -10.19
CA ARG A 460 5.33 -11.23 -10.56
C ARG A 460 4.87 -9.77 -10.58
N TRP A 461 5.61 -8.91 -9.91
CA TRP A 461 5.46 -7.47 -9.99
C TRP A 461 6.68 -6.86 -10.67
N VAL A 462 6.44 -5.87 -11.49
CA VAL A 462 7.48 -5.10 -12.18
C VAL A 462 7.54 -3.70 -11.58
N GLY A 463 8.75 -3.20 -11.36
CA GLY A 463 9.00 -1.85 -10.90
C GLY A 463 9.89 -1.08 -11.86
N VAL A 464 9.67 0.23 -11.89
CA VAL A 464 10.54 1.18 -12.59
C VAL A 464 10.61 2.49 -11.83
N LYS A 465 11.80 3.04 -11.72
CA LYS A 465 12.01 4.41 -11.26
C LYS A 465 11.83 5.37 -12.42
N GLY A 466 11.28 6.52 -12.15
CA GLY A 466 11.17 7.58 -13.14
C GLY A 466 11.24 8.95 -12.51
N VAL A 467 11.68 9.92 -13.29
CA VAL A 467 11.71 11.32 -12.88
C VAL A 467 10.63 12.07 -13.64
N ILE A 468 9.75 12.78 -12.94
CA ILE A 468 8.73 13.63 -13.57
C ILE A 468 9.41 14.68 -14.43
N CYS A 469 9.20 14.62 -15.75
CA CYS A 469 9.84 15.52 -16.70
C CYS A 469 8.87 16.49 -17.39
N ASP A 470 7.56 16.19 -17.38
CA ASP A 470 6.51 17.05 -17.89
C ASP A 470 5.18 16.79 -17.18
N VAL A 471 4.27 17.79 -17.20
CA VAL A 471 2.90 17.70 -16.66
C VAL A 471 1.92 18.14 -17.73
N PRO A 472 1.71 17.30 -18.76
CA PRO A 472 0.90 17.67 -19.91
C PRO A 472 -0.59 17.77 -19.56
N PHE A 473 -1.36 18.35 -20.48
CA PHE A 473 -2.83 18.34 -20.42
C PHE A 473 -3.39 17.84 -21.75
N ARG A 474 -3.29 16.54 -21.96
CA ARG A 474 -3.78 15.83 -23.14
C ARG A 474 -5.26 15.43 -22.95
N PRO A 475 -6.01 15.09 -24.01
CA PRO A 475 -7.41 14.64 -23.93
C PRO A 475 -7.50 13.20 -23.42
N ILE A 476 -7.07 12.97 -22.18
CA ILE A 476 -7.16 11.76 -21.39
C ILE A 476 -7.51 12.14 -19.95
N CYS A 477 -7.48 11.20 -18.98
CA CYS A 477 -7.73 11.49 -17.56
C CYS A 477 -7.02 12.73 -17.05
N ARG A 478 -7.66 13.48 -16.14
CA ARG A 478 -7.32 14.89 -15.81
C ARG A 478 -5.94 15.10 -15.24
N SER A 479 -5.51 14.31 -14.25
CA SER A 479 -4.15 14.41 -13.71
C SER A 479 -3.21 13.55 -14.51
N GLN A 480 -2.13 14.14 -15.03
CA GLN A 480 -1.17 13.51 -15.92
C GLN A 480 0.22 13.97 -15.56
N PHE A 481 1.19 13.09 -15.66
CA PHE A 481 2.60 13.45 -15.73
C PHE A 481 3.38 12.46 -16.61
N ASP A 482 4.42 12.97 -17.22
CA ASP A 482 5.38 12.18 -17.97
C ASP A 482 6.57 11.87 -17.06
N ILE A 483 6.93 10.59 -16.93
CA ILE A 483 8.18 10.20 -16.28
C ILE A 483 9.21 9.78 -17.31
N LYS A 484 10.45 10.22 -17.08
CA LYS A 484 11.62 9.75 -17.80
C LYS A 484 12.24 8.61 -17.03
N TYR A 485 12.50 7.47 -17.70
CA TYR A 485 13.10 6.25 -17.15
C TYR A 485 14.39 5.89 -17.92
N GLU A 486 15.22 4.98 -17.36
CA GLU A 486 16.55 4.66 -17.92
C GLU A 486 16.59 3.40 -18.79
N CYS A 487 15.69 2.42 -18.57
CA CYS A 487 15.66 1.21 -19.38
C CYS A 487 15.20 1.50 -20.82
N SER A 488 15.40 0.57 -21.76
CA SER A 488 14.90 0.77 -23.11
C SER A 488 13.38 0.65 -23.20
N ASP A 489 12.74 1.43 -24.08
CA ASP A 489 11.28 1.39 -24.33
C ASP A 489 10.79 -0.02 -24.65
N LEU A 490 11.57 -0.77 -25.43
CA LEU A 490 11.22 -2.13 -25.81
C LEU A 490 11.30 -3.09 -24.62
N LEU A 491 12.29 -2.94 -23.73
CA LEU A 491 12.38 -3.72 -22.50
C LEU A 491 11.18 -3.44 -21.61
N PHE A 492 10.87 -2.16 -21.40
CA PHE A 492 9.73 -1.75 -20.60
C PHE A 492 8.40 -2.34 -21.14
N ALA A 493 8.12 -2.14 -22.43
CA ALA A 493 6.90 -2.65 -23.07
C ALA A 493 6.79 -4.18 -22.99
N ARG A 494 7.90 -4.92 -23.17
CA ARG A 494 7.91 -6.39 -23.10
C ARG A 494 7.74 -6.95 -21.70
N ARG A 495 8.19 -6.20 -20.67
CA ARG A 495 8.18 -6.64 -19.28
C ARG A 495 6.93 -6.21 -18.54
N MET A 496 6.21 -5.18 -19.01
CA MET A 496 4.99 -4.67 -18.39
C MET A 496 3.91 -5.76 -18.35
N PRO A 497 3.55 -6.26 -17.14
CA PRO A 497 2.66 -7.42 -17.03
C PRO A 497 1.19 -7.06 -16.90
N GLY A 498 0.88 -5.79 -16.64
CA GLY A 498 -0.46 -5.28 -16.37
C GLY A 498 -0.70 -3.92 -17.00
N PHE A 499 -1.84 -3.34 -16.66
CA PHE A 499 -2.27 -2.04 -17.22
C PHE A 499 -2.25 -0.92 -16.18
N HIS A 500 -2.77 -1.13 -14.98
CA HIS A 500 -2.77 -0.12 -13.94
C HIS A 500 -1.45 -0.09 -13.17
N PHE A 501 -0.98 1.11 -12.85
CA PHE A 501 0.19 1.36 -12.03
C PHE A 501 -0.19 1.95 -10.66
N MET A 502 0.65 1.67 -9.67
CA MET A 502 0.69 2.42 -8.42
C MET A 502 1.98 3.21 -8.32
N THR A 503 1.85 4.52 -8.11
CA THR A 503 2.98 5.45 -8.09
C THR A 503 3.05 6.19 -6.77
N CYS A 504 4.27 6.34 -6.20
CA CYS A 504 4.56 7.26 -5.10
C CYS A 504 5.82 8.08 -5.37
N TYR A 505 6.03 9.16 -4.60
CA TYR A 505 7.25 9.95 -4.66
C TYR A 505 8.38 9.31 -3.85
N GLY A 506 9.54 9.18 -4.47
CA GLY A 506 10.76 8.62 -3.91
C GLY A 506 11.18 7.31 -4.58
N ASP A 507 12.33 6.78 -4.18
CA ASP A 507 12.83 5.45 -4.58
C ASP A 507 12.62 4.45 -3.44
N TYR A 508 11.80 3.44 -3.69
CA TYR A 508 11.46 2.36 -2.75
C TYR A 508 11.53 0.98 -3.40
N THR A 509 12.24 0.86 -4.53
CA THR A 509 12.33 -0.39 -5.28
C THR A 509 12.95 -1.52 -4.46
N LYS A 510 13.98 -1.21 -3.65
CA LYS A 510 14.60 -2.17 -2.72
C LYS A 510 13.62 -2.69 -1.67
N GLU A 511 12.89 -1.78 -1.01
CA GLU A 511 11.90 -2.12 0.02
C GLU A 511 10.80 -3.01 -0.53
N ILE A 512 10.29 -2.69 -1.72
CA ILE A 512 9.24 -3.48 -2.38
C ILE A 512 9.75 -4.89 -2.69
N GLY A 513 10.89 -5.02 -3.36
CA GLY A 513 11.48 -6.32 -3.68
C GLY A 513 11.71 -7.19 -2.45
N TYR A 514 12.24 -6.58 -1.39
CA TYR A 514 12.48 -7.27 -0.12
C TYR A 514 11.20 -7.75 0.57
N ALA A 515 10.12 -6.96 0.52
CA ALA A 515 8.82 -7.34 1.07
C ALA A 515 8.15 -8.45 0.23
N LEU A 516 8.20 -8.34 -1.11
CA LEU A 516 7.55 -9.28 -2.03
C LEU A 516 8.12 -10.69 -1.94
N ARG A 517 9.44 -10.83 -1.78
CA ARG A 517 10.07 -12.12 -1.57
C ARG A 517 9.43 -12.93 -0.42
N ARG A 518 8.98 -12.27 0.63
CA ARG A 518 8.36 -12.90 1.81
C ARG A 518 6.93 -13.37 1.60
N VAL A 519 6.33 -12.97 0.51
CA VAL A 519 5.00 -13.46 0.09
C VAL A 519 5.07 -14.31 -1.18
N GLY A 520 6.29 -14.61 -1.65
CA GLY A 520 6.52 -15.49 -2.80
C GLY A 520 6.21 -14.82 -4.15
N ILE A 521 6.16 -13.49 -4.21
CA ILE A 521 5.98 -12.73 -5.45
C ILE A 521 7.36 -12.35 -5.99
N GLN A 522 7.61 -12.67 -7.26
CA GLN A 522 8.83 -12.27 -7.96
C GLN A 522 8.84 -10.75 -8.17
N TRP A 523 9.95 -10.11 -7.83
CA TRP A 523 10.22 -8.71 -8.14
C TRP A 523 11.11 -8.60 -9.37
N ASP A 524 10.71 -7.79 -10.34
CA ASP A 524 11.45 -7.50 -11.58
C ASP A 524 11.71 -5.98 -11.63
N ASP A 525 12.87 -5.56 -11.13
CA ASP A 525 13.30 -4.16 -11.16
C ASP A 525 13.92 -3.86 -12.52
N LEU A 526 13.25 -3.04 -13.33
CA LEU A 526 13.71 -2.69 -14.68
C LEU A 526 14.99 -1.85 -14.68
N ASP A 527 15.31 -1.19 -13.57
CA ASP A 527 16.51 -0.38 -13.44
C ASP A 527 17.76 -1.23 -13.15
N GLU A 528 17.59 -2.45 -12.60
CA GLU A 528 18.69 -3.39 -12.38
C GLU A 528 19.03 -4.20 -13.64
N VAL A 529 18.10 -4.34 -14.58
CA VAL A 529 18.31 -5.04 -15.84
C VAL A 529 19.07 -4.12 -16.81
N ARG A 530 20.34 -3.91 -16.56
CA ARG A 530 21.27 -3.35 -17.55
C ARG A 530 21.63 -4.49 -18.51
N GLY A 531 21.05 -4.40 -19.72
CA GLY A 531 21.24 -5.37 -20.79
C GLY A 531 22.68 -5.55 -21.26
#